data_ad37431e767b0fa50d884e56280de1ca
#
_entry.id   ad37431e767b0fa50d884e56280de1ca
#
_cell.length_a   1.000
_cell.length_b   1.000
_cell.length_c   1.000
_cell.angle_alpha   90.00
_cell.angle_beta   90.00
_cell.angle_gamma   90.00
#
_symmetry.space_group_name_H-M   'P 1'
#
loop_
_entity.id
_entity.type
_entity.pdbx_description
1 polymer ?
#
loop_
_entity_poly.entity_id
_entity_poly.type
_entity_poly.pdbx_seq_one_letter_code
_entity_poly.pdbx_strand_id
1 'polypeptide(L)'
;MLIGGAAFAQTPALPDGYVGRKEITARGLAPAMKVKDLGVAGHTYEVTFGKGDEVASGLTEFAEKNHITAGHFTGVGAFSSALLGWTDPDKRAFKKVEINQEAELLSFVGDISVLNGKPYVHAHAVVGFPDGSTKGGHFLEGHVSIVMEVFVTDNSEPATK
;
A
#
# COMPACT_ATOMS: atom_id res chain seq x y z
N MET A 1 -35.82 34.15 37.04
CA MET A 1 -35.03 33.98 35.80
C MET A 1 -34.11 32.78 36.07
N LEU A 2 -34.54 31.57 35.71
CA LEU A 2 -33.81 30.34 35.94
C LEU A 2 -32.91 30.08 34.75
N ILE A 3 -31.59 30.09 34.95
CA ILE A 3 -30.59 29.76 33.96
C ILE A 3 -30.47 28.23 33.96
N GLY A 4 -31.05 27.60 32.95
CA GLY A 4 -30.92 26.17 32.74
C GLY A 4 -29.47 25.80 32.34
N GLY A 5 -28.75 25.13 33.22
CA GLY A 5 -27.44 24.55 32.91
C GLY A 5 -27.61 23.43 31.89
N ALA A 6 -27.01 23.57 30.72
CA ALA A 6 -26.90 22.52 29.75
C ALA A 6 -25.99 21.44 30.35
N ALA A 7 -26.57 20.28 30.68
CA ALA A 7 -25.81 19.09 31.02
C ALA A 7 -25.03 18.61 29.77
N PHE A 8 -23.71 18.71 29.80
CA PHE A 8 -22.87 18.09 28.80
C PHE A 8 -23.04 16.56 28.94
N ALA A 9 -23.61 15.95 27.91
CA ALA A 9 -23.70 14.50 27.84
C ALA A 9 -22.28 13.91 27.92
N GLN A 10 -22.00 13.13 28.95
CA GLN A 10 -20.73 12.40 29.06
C GLN A 10 -20.66 11.41 27.90
N THR A 11 -19.55 11.44 27.17
CA THR A 11 -19.25 10.42 26.17
C THR A 11 -19.29 9.05 26.86
N PRO A 12 -20.07 8.08 26.37
CA PRO A 12 -20.12 6.76 26.98
C PRO A 12 -18.73 6.12 27.02
N ALA A 13 -18.44 5.42 28.13
CA ALA A 13 -17.19 4.69 28.27
C ALA A 13 -17.06 3.65 27.15
N LEU A 14 -15.86 3.51 26.61
CA LEU A 14 -15.58 2.51 25.59
C LEU A 14 -15.67 1.10 26.20
N PRO A 15 -16.12 0.08 25.43
CA PRO A 15 -16.09 -1.31 25.85
C PRO A 15 -14.67 -1.79 26.15
N ASP A 16 -14.54 -2.86 26.97
CA ASP A 16 -13.26 -3.50 27.22
C ASP A 16 -12.59 -3.94 25.91
N GLY A 17 -11.29 -3.69 25.79
CA GLY A 17 -10.50 -3.97 24.60
C GLY A 17 -10.49 -2.85 23.56
N TYR A 18 -11.20 -1.73 23.80
CA TYR A 18 -11.18 -0.56 22.94
C TYR A 18 -10.36 0.57 23.56
N VAL A 19 -9.69 1.34 22.70
CA VAL A 19 -8.94 2.55 23.06
C VAL A 19 -9.38 3.73 22.21
N GLY A 20 -9.58 4.88 22.83
CA GLY A 20 -9.97 6.11 22.12
C GLY A 20 -8.84 6.63 21.24
N ARG A 21 -9.16 7.16 20.04
CA ARG A 21 -8.16 7.70 19.11
C ARG A 21 -7.25 8.77 19.74
N LYS A 22 -7.75 9.54 20.71
CA LYS A 22 -7.00 10.58 21.42
C LYS A 22 -6.04 10.01 22.48
N GLU A 23 -6.19 8.75 22.84
CA GLU A 23 -5.38 8.07 23.86
C GLU A 23 -4.16 7.36 23.24
N ILE A 24 -4.12 7.26 21.89
CA ILE A 24 -2.99 6.67 21.16
C ILE A 24 -1.94 7.74 20.93
N THR A 25 -1.14 8.04 21.95
CA THR A 25 -0.12 9.09 21.96
C THR A 25 1.24 8.59 22.41
N ALA A 26 1.66 7.43 21.92
CA ALA A 26 2.99 6.92 22.22
C ALA A 26 4.09 7.86 21.68
N ARG A 27 5.06 8.26 22.52
CA ARG A 27 6.20 9.09 22.15
C ARG A 27 7.46 8.56 22.82
N GLY A 28 8.62 8.84 22.19
CA GLY A 28 9.92 8.50 22.77
C GLY A 28 10.25 7.02 22.79
N LEU A 29 9.50 6.17 22.06
CA LEU A 29 9.70 4.72 22.05
C LEU A 29 10.73 4.26 21.00
N ALA A 30 11.37 5.18 20.27
CA ALA A 30 12.34 4.86 19.24
C ALA A 30 13.68 5.61 19.48
N PRO A 31 14.36 5.41 20.63
CA PRO A 31 15.58 6.16 20.96
C PRO A 31 16.76 5.87 20.04
N ALA A 32 16.74 4.75 19.32
CA ALA A 32 17.78 4.38 18.36
C ALA A 32 17.43 4.73 16.89
N MET A 33 16.32 5.44 16.67
CA MET A 33 15.91 5.86 15.32
C MET A 33 16.99 6.76 14.70
N LYS A 34 17.35 6.44 13.44
CA LYS A 34 18.27 7.26 12.64
C LYS A 34 17.51 7.79 11.43
N VAL A 35 17.71 9.07 11.14
CA VAL A 35 17.14 9.73 9.96
C VAL A 35 18.27 10.15 9.06
N LYS A 36 18.17 9.82 7.78
CA LYS A 36 19.03 10.33 6.73
C LYS A 36 18.14 11.13 5.76
N ASP A 37 18.42 12.40 5.61
CA ASP A 37 17.81 13.22 4.57
C ASP A 37 18.42 12.83 3.21
N LEU A 38 17.58 12.46 2.25
CA LEU A 38 17.99 12.09 0.90
C LEU A 38 17.78 13.23 -0.12
N GLY A 39 17.41 14.43 0.37
CA GLY A 39 17.13 15.59 -0.49
C GLY A 39 15.68 15.62 -0.96
N VAL A 40 15.44 16.38 -2.03
CA VAL A 40 14.10 16.56 -2.61
C VAL A 40 13.71 15.28 -3.33
N ALA A 41 12.55 14.70 -2.96
CA ALA A 41 11.95 13.61 -3.70
C ALA A 41 11.66 14.05 -5.14
N GLY A 42 11.74 13.11 -6.07
CA GLY A 42 11.41 13.30 -7.46
C GLY A 42 9.91 13.59 -7.70
N HIS A 43 9.49 13.47 -8.93
CA HIS A 43 8.12 13.71 -9.34
C HIS A 43 7.17 12.64 -8.75
N THR A 44 6.01 13.06 -8.24
CA THR A 44 5.01 12.14 -7.72
C THR A 44 3.81 12.08 -8.66
N TYR A 45 3.39 10.86 -8.98
CA TYR A 45 2.23 10.56 -9.81
C TYR A 45 1.14 9.90 -8.96
N GLU A 46 -0.11 10.17 -9.29
CA GLU A 46 -1.25 9.34 -8.92
C GLU A 46 -1.64 8.52 -10.13
N VAL A 47 -1.62 7.20 -9.98
CA VAL A 47 -1.99 6.24 -11.01
C VAL A 47 -3.28 5.56 -10.57
N THR A 48 -4.38 5.82 -11.27
CA THR A 48 -5.69 5.26 -10.97
C THR A 48 -5.99 4.10 -11.92
N PHE A 49 -6.30 2.95 -11.36
CA PHE A 49 -6.74 1.75 -12.09
C PHE A 49 -8.25 1.60 -11.97
N GLY A 50 -8.90 1.28 -13.08
CA GLY A 50 -10.31 0.98 -13.16
C GLY A 50 -10.63 -0.50 -13.01
N LYS A 51 -11.91 -0.81 -12.94
CA LYS A 51 -12.40 -2.18 -12.84
C LYS A 51 -11.86 -3.09 -13.95
N GLY A 52 -11.25 -4.19 -13.54
CA GLY A 52 -10.70 -5.21 -14.46
C GLY A 52 -9.26 -4.99 -14.89
N ASP A 53 -8.68 -3.80 -14.61
CA ASP A 53 -7.27 -3.54 -14.90
C ASP A 53 -6.36 -4.49 -14.10
N GLU A 54 -5.29 -4.98 -14.75
CA GLU A 54 -4.26 -5.78 -14.09
C GLU A 54 -3.11 -4.86 -13.66
N VAL A 55 -2.85 -4.83 -12.35
CA VAL A 55 -2.02 -3.80 -11.71
C VAL A 55 -0.53 -3.96 -11.99
N ALA A 56 -0.01 -5.20 -12.01
CA ALA A 56 1.43 -5.42 -12.24
C ALA A 56 1.86 -4.98 -13.65
N SER A 57 1.08 -5.34 -14.66
CA SER A 57 1.32 -4.94 -16.05
C SER A 57 1.11 -3.44 -16.24
N GLY A 58 0.06 -2.88 -15.64
CA GLY A 58 -0.21 -1.45 -15.73
C GLY A 58 0.87 -0.57 -15.11
N LEU A 59 1.40 -0.94 -13.94
CA LEU A 59 2.52 -0.23 -13.32
C LEU A 59 3.82 -0.38 -14.13
N THR A 60 4.04 -1.56 -14.73
CA THR A 60 5.20 -1.78 -15.60
C THR A 60 5.13 -0.89 -16.84
N GLU A 61 3.96 -0.86 -17.51
CA GLU A 61 3.74 -0.01 -18.68
C GLU A 61 3.85 1.50 -18.33
N PHE A 62 3.29 1.89 -17.17
CA PHE A 62 3.44 3.26 -16.67
C PHE A 62 4.90 3.64 -16.46
N ALA A 63 5.69 2.75 -15.84
CA ALA A 63 7.11 2.98 -15.60
C ALA A 63 7.92 3.07 -16.91
N GLU A 64 7.61 2.22 -17.90
CA GLU A 64 8.23 2.27 -19.23
C GLU A 64 7.93 3.60 -19.94
N LYS A 65 6.67 4.02 -19.98
CA LYS A 65 6.24 5.26 -20.67
C LYS A 65 6.83 6.53 -20.04
N ASN A 66 7.02 6.52 -18.72
CA ASN A 66 7.55 7.68 -18.00
C ASN A 66 9.06 7.58 -17.73
N HIS A 67 9.74 6.56 -18.25
CA HIS A 67 11.18 6.34 -18.10
C HIS A 67 11.63 6.25 -16.63
N ILE A 68 10.77 5.69 -15.76
CA ILE A 68 11.08 5.54 -14.34
C ILE A 68 12.05 4.38 -14.16
N THR A 69 13.24 4.67 -13.66
CA THR A 69 14.31 3.70 -13.41
C THR A 69 14.56 3.44 -11.93
N ALA A 70 14.04 4.29 -11.07
CA ALA A 70 14.08 4.17 -9.63
C ALA A 70 12.85 4.86 -9.05
N GLY A 71 12.11 4.19 -8.18
CA GLY A 71 10.93 4.76 -7.54
C GLY A 71 10.40 3.87 -6.43
N HIS A 72 9.45 4.40 -5.70
CA HIS A 72 8.69 3.62 -4.74
C HIS A 72 7.22 4.04 -4.80
N PHE A 73 6.34 3.19 -4.30
CA PHE A 73 4.91 3.47 -4.34
C PHE A 73 4.16 2.88 -3.16
N THR A 74 2.99 3.46 -2.93
CA THR A 74 1.96 2.94 -2.03
C THR A 74 0.61 3.00 -2.72
N GLY A 75 -0.32 2.12 -2.33
CA GLY A 75 -1.66 2.12 -2.94
C GLY A 75 -2.73 1.57 -2.02
N VAL A 76 -3.96 1.90 -2.36
CA VAL A 76 -5.20 1.42 -1.74
C VAL A 76 -6.22 1.10 -2.82
N GLY A 77 -7.18 0.25 -2.51
CA GLY A 77 -8.24 -0.12 -3.45
C GLY A 77 -8.87 -1.46 -3.11
N ALA A 78 -9.32 -2.19 -4.13
CA ALA A 78 -9.88 -3.52 -3.95
C ALA A 78 -9.61 -4.40 -5.17
N PHE A 79 -9.40 -5.69 -4.96
CA PHE A 79 -9.24 -6.69 -5.99
C PHE A 79 -10.48 -7.57 -6.13
N SER A 80 -10.86 -7.90 -7.36
CA SER A 80 -11.79 -9.00 -7.66
C SER A 80 -11.09 -10.35 -7.59
N SER A 81 -9.79 -10.37 -7.91
CA SER A 81 -8.91 -11.52 -7.76
C SER A 81 -7.45 -11.07 -7.67
N ALA A 82 -6.62 -11.84 -6.98
CA ALA A 82 -5.18 -11.60 -6.93
C ALA A 82 -4.40 -12.91 -6.74
N LEU A 83 -3.15 -12.90 -7.18
CA LEU A 83 -2.18 -13.94 -6.90
C LEU A 83 -1.04 -13.32 -6.10
N LEU A 84 -0.88 -13.80 -4.87
CA LEU A 84 0.25 -13.46 -4.02
C LEU A 84 1.19 -14.66 -3.90
N GLY A 85 2.40 -14.42 -3.46
CA GLY A 85 3.42 -15.45 -3.31
C GLY A 85 4.13 -15.39 -1.96
N TRP A 86 4.44 -16.56 -1.42
CA TRP A 86 5.39 -16.68 -0.32
C TRP A 86 6.69 -17.29 -0.87
N THR A 87 7.80 -16.59 -0.68
CA THR A 87 9.11 -17.04 -1.19
C THR A 87 9.56 -18.30 -0.47
N ASP A 88 9.75 -19.39 -1.22
CA ASP A 88 10.36 -20.63 -0.76
C ASP A 88 11.82 -20.62 -1.25
N PRO A 89 12.80 -20.37 -0.37
CA PRO A 89 14.20 -20.25 -0.78
C PRO A 89 14.81 -21.57 -1.23
N ASP A 90 14.33 -22.70 -0.71
CA ASP A 90 14.82 -24.03 -1.08
C ASP A 90 14.41 -24.40 -2.50
N LYS A 91 13.18 -24.05 -2.88
CA LYS A 91 12.64 -24.29 -4.22
C LYS A 91 12.96 -23.17 -5.22
N ARG A 92 13.49 -22.04 -4.74
CA ARG A 92 13.67 -20.80 -5.53
C ARG A 92 12.39 -20.42 -6.31
N ALA A 93 11.26 -20.50 -5.63
CA ALA A 93 9.93 -20.32 -6.21
C ALA A 93 8.99 -19.68 -5.20
N PHE A 94 7.85 -19.23 -5.68
CA PHE A 94 6.77 -18.73 -4.84
C PHE A 94 5.75 -19.84 -4.58
N LYS A 95 5.43 -20.08 -3.30
CA LYS A 95 4.21 -20.79 -2.94
C LYS A 95 3.04 -19.86 -3.18
N LYS A 96 2.12 -20.25 -4.04
CA LYS A 96 0.95 -19.44 -4.41
C LYS A 96 0.00 -19.24 -3.24
N VAL A 97 -0.50 -18.02 -3.11
CA VAL A 97 -1.59 -17.62 -2.23
C VAL A 97 -2.65 -17.00 -3.13
N GLU A 98 -3.62 -17.81 -3.55
CA GLU A 98 -4.67 -17.39 -4.47
C GLU A 98 -5.80 -16.66 -3.72
N ILE A 99 -6.26 -15.56 -4.31
CA ILE A 99 -7.39 -14.75 -3.89
C ILE A 99 -8.40 -14.78 -5.04
N ASN A 100 -9.42 -15.63 -4.90
CA ASN A 100 -10.43 -15.87 -5.94
C ASN A 100 -11.80 -15.27 -5.55
N GLN A 101 -11.79 -14.16 -4.84
CA GLN A 101 -12.97 -13.42 -4.38
C GLN A 101 -12.60 -11.96 -4.18
N GLU A 102 -13.62 -11.12 -4.06
CA GLU A 102 -13.39 -9.72 -3.70
C GLU A 102 -12.69 -9.58 -2.36
N ALA A 103 -11.71 -8.67 -2.31
CA ALA A 103 -10.93 -8.37 -1.13
C ALA A 103 -10.46 -6.91 -1.14
N GLU A 104 -10.57 -6.27 0.01
CA GLU A 104 -10.04 -4.92 0.22
C GLU A 104 -8.51 -4.94 0.23
N LEU A 105 -7.88 -4.03 -0.50
CA LEU A 105 -6.43 -3.87 -0.48
C LEU A 105 -6.02 -2.96 0.68
N LEU A 106 -5.62 -3.57 1.79
CA LEU A 106 -5.29 -2.88 3.04
C LEU A 106 -3.89 -2.25 3.00
N SER A 107 -2.99 -2.84 2.21
CA SER A 107 -1.63 -2.32 2.03
C SER A 107 -1.10 -2.80 0.68
N PHE A 108 -0.56 -1.87 -0.09
CA PHE A 108 0.18 -2.14 -1.30
C PHE A 108 1.43 -1.25 -1.29
N VAL A 109 2.58 -1.87 -1.18
CA VAL A 109 3.86 -1.17 -1.10
C VAL A 109 4.86 -1.83 -2.03
N GLY A 110 5.69 -1.01 -2.68
CA GLY A 110 6.67 -1.56 -3.59
C GLY A 110 7.68 -0.52 -4.08
N ASP A 111 8.54 -1.02 -4.94
CA ASP A 111 9.54 -0.22 -5.62
C ASP A 111 9.55 -0.51 -7.13
N ILE A 112 10.11 0.45 -7.87
CA ILE A 112 10.42 0.33 -9.29
C ILE A 112 11.93 0.44 -9.43
N SER A 113 12.52 -0.56 -10.04
CA SER A 113 13.95 -0.63 -10.32
C SER A 113 14.17 -1.04 -11.78
N VAL A 114 15.42 -1.31 -12.17
CA VAL A 114 15.75 -1.79 -13.52
C VAL A 114 16.30 -3.20 -13.43
N LEU A 115 15.70 -4.12 -14.16
CA LEU A 115 16.17 -5.49 -14.32
C LEU A 115 16.36 -5.79 -15.82
N ASN A 116 17.57 -6.17 -16.25
CA ASN A 116 17.91 -6.44 -17.63
C ASN A 116 17.55 -5.28 -18.60
N GLY A 117 17.74 -4.02 -18.16
CA GLY A 117 17.49 -2.83 -18.96
C GLY A 117 16.02 -2.42 -19.09
N LYS A 118 15.11 -3.05 -18.35
CA LYS A 118 13.68 -2.74 -18.33
C LYS A 118 13.21 -2.43 -16.92
N PRO A 119 12.17 -1.59 -16.74
CA PRO A 119 11.54 -1.41 -15.45
C PRO A 119 11.07 -2.74 -14.86
N TYR A 120 11.32 -2.90 -13.59
CA TYR A 120 10.90 -4.05 -12.80
C TYR A 120 10.13 -3.55 -11.58
N VAL A 121 8.87 -3.97 -11.49
CA VAL A 121 7.98 -3.66 -10.37
C VAL A 121 8.09 -4.77 -9.32
N HIS A 122 8.49 -4.41 -8.12
CA HIS A 122 8.54 -5.29 -6.97
C HIS A 122 7.57 -4.80 -5.92
N ALA A 123 6.62 -5.62 -5.51
CA ALA A 123 5.58 -5.23 -4.58
C ALA A 123 5.19 -6.33 -3.60
N HIS A 124 4.68 -5.90 -2.45
CA HIS A 124 3.97 -6.73 -1.49
C HIS A 124 2.56 -6.17 -1.26
N ALA A 125 1.61 -7.07 -1.06
CA ALA A 125 0.22 -6.72 -0.79
C ALA A 125 -0.30 -7.44 0.45
N VAL A 126 -1.20 -6.76 1.17
CA VAL A 126 -2.05 -7.35 2.21
C VAL A 126 -3.49 -7.05 1.84
N VAL A 127 -4.30 -8.08 1.75
CA VAL A 127 -5.74 -7.98 1.47
C VAL A 127 -6.55 -8.43 2.66
N GLY A 128 -7.73 -7.81 2.86
CA GLY A 128 -8.67 -8.09 3.93
C GLY A 128 -10.00 -8.61 3.41
N PHE A 129 -10.64 -9.44 4.22
CA PHE A 129 -11.91 -10.07 3.91
C PHE A 129 -13.00 -9.61 4.88
N PRO A 130 -14.31 -9.83 4.54
CA PRO A 130 -15.43 -9.36 5.35
C PRO A 130 -15.45 -9.88 6.80
N ASP A 131 -14.81 -11.01 7.07
CA ASP A 131 -14.67 -11.60 8.40
C ASP A 131 -13.51 -11.00 9.21
N GLY A 132 -12.78 -10.01 8.65
CA GLY A 132 -11.61 -9.37 9.24
C GLY A 132 -10.32 -10.17 9.10
N SER A 133 -10.36 -11.36 8.49
CA SER A 133 -9.13 -12.10 8.17
C SER A 133 -8.33 -11.43 7.07
N THR A 134 -7.03 -11.72 7.02
CA THR A 134 -6.14 -11.14 6.01
C THR A 134 -5.27 -12.21 5.37
N LYS A 135 -4.86 -11.94 4.13
CA LYS A 135 -3.77 -12.66 3.46
C LYS A 135 -2.78 -11.65 2.90
N GLY A 136 -1.50 -12.01 2.87
CA GLY A 136 -0.46 -11.14 2.35
C GLY A 136 0.70 -11.93 1.76
N GLY A 137 1.52 -11.24 0.97
CA GLY A 137 2.70 -11.82 0.34
C GLY A 137 3.27 -10.95 -0.77
N HIS A 138 4.23 -11.51 -1.47
CA HIS A 138 4.77 -10.92 -2.69
C HIS A 138 3.66 -10.81 -3.73
N PHE A 139 3.48 -9.64 -4.31
CA PHE A 139 2.44 -9.39 -5.30
C PHE A 139 2.89 -9.92 -6.67
N LEU A 140 2.11 -10.81 -7.25
CA LEU A 140 2.40 -11.41 -8.55
C LEU A 140 1.42 -10.94 -9.63
N GLU A 141 0.14 -10.81 -9.29
CA GLU A 141 -0.94 -10.42 -10.20
C GLU A 141 -2.12 -9.89 -9.38
N GLY A 142 -2.89 -8.92 -9.91
CA GLY A 142 -4.10 -8.44 -9.27
C GLY A 142 -5.02 -7.69 -10.20
N HIS A 143 -6.30 -8.10 -10.25
CA HIS A 143 -7.35 -7.46 -11.04
C HIS A 143 -8.23 -6.60 -10.15
N VAL A 144 -8.36 -5.34 -10.52
CA VAL A 144 -9.14 -4.35 -9.76
C VAL A 144 -10.62 -4.67 -9.80
N SER A 145 -11.30 -4.60 -8.64
CA SER A 145 -12.74 -4.82 -8.56
C SER A 145 -13.56 -3.58 -8.89
N ILE A 146 -13.20 -2.44 -8.32
CA ILE A 146 -13.90 -1.15 -8.49
C ILE A 146 -12.90 -0.09 -8.95
N VAL A 147 -11.97 0.26 -8.08
CA VAL A 147 -10.93 1.28 -8.30
C VAL A 147 -9.72 0.95 -7.42
N MET A 148 -8.55 1.33 -7.90
CA MET A 148 -7.32 1.31 -7.11
C MET A 148 -6.51 2.56 -7.42
N GLU A 149 -5.97 3.18 -6.40
CA GLU A 149 -5.15 4.38 -6.47
C GLU A 149 -3.75 4.05 -5.98
N VAL A 150 -2.74 4.35 -6.80
CA VAL A 150 -1.34 4.12 -6.49
C VAL A 150 -0.57 5.43 -6.62
N PHE A 151 0.08 5.84 -5.54
CA PHE A 151 0.94 7.01 -5.51
C PHE A 151 2.39 6.57 -5.72
N VAL A 152 2.96 6.96 -6.86
CA VAL A 152 4.32 6.60 -7.28
C VAL A 152 5.22 7.82 -7.13
N THR A 153 6.30 7.71 -6.37
CA THR A 153 7.36 8.71 -6.32
C THR A 153 8.52 8.24 -7.19
N ASP A 154 8.80 9.00 -8.23
CA ASP A 154 9.92 8.79 -9.15
C ASP A 154 11.18 9.42 -8.58
N ASN A 155 12.19 8.62 -8.33
CA ASN A 155 13.52 9.02 -7.84
C ASN A 155 14.60 8.77 -8.93
N SER A 156 14.21 8.62 -10.18
CA SER A 156 15.13 8.41 -11.27
C SER A 156 16.08 9.61 -11.41
N GLU A 157 17.35 9.34 -11.70
CA GLU A 157 18.27 10.42 -12.05
C GLU A 157 17.79 11.10 -13.33
N PRO A 158 17.85 12.44 -13.42
CA PRO A 158 17.54 13.15 -14.65
C PRO A 158 18.37 12.59 -15.81
N ALA A 159 17.73 12.34 -16.95
CA ALA A 159 18.44 11.90 -18.13
C ALA A 159 19.55 12.94 -18.47
N THR A 160 20.81 12.54 -18.35
CA THR A 160 21.93 13.37 -18.79
C THR A 160 21.81 13.58 -20.30
N LYS A 161 21.61 14.84 -20.70
CA LYS A 161 21.59 15.23 -22.11
C LYS A 161 22.98 15.13 -22.72
#